data_39a80cde3a470477f70804f2534c83dd
#
_entry.id   39a80cde3a470477f70804f2534c83dd
#
_cell.length_a   1.000
_cell.length_b   1.000
_cell.length_c   1.000
_cell.angle_alpha   90.00
_cell.angle_beta   90.00
_cell.angle_gamma   90.00
#
_symmetry.space_group_name_H-M   'P 1'
#
loop_
_entity.id
_entity.type
_entity.pdbx_description
1 polymer ?
#
loop_
_entity_poly.entity_id
_entity_poly.type
_entity_poly.pdbx_seq_one_letter_code
_entity_poly.pdbx_strand_id
1 'polypeptide(L)'
;NMLRTEYYLWKAKRLGGGNAALSTAQSSVDAVLKAGYALLPTFADIFNLNNEANSELIWTLPYIVNENVTPGTSPNFFAYYLAPNGDRTRLREAGYTEDEVPAGSHAQYVVPTQAYCDFLAEDARDTRTDVSVRVFEDKFLTEEVQIKRMVVKFKGSFANDTRSFDSDVPVYRLAEAYLLKAEVENALGNTDAALQNLNVVAKRAYGVDNYYTARTQDAIDNAIISEIL
;
A
#
# COMPACT_ATOMS: atom_id res chain seq x y z
N ASN A 1 2.46 -19.68 -1.53
CA ASN A 1 1.05 -19.86 -1.13
C ASN A 1 0.16 -18.66 -1.48
N MET A 2 0.65 -17.40 -1.42
CA MET A 2 -0.12 -16.20 -1.79
C MET A 2 -0.68 -16.32 -3.23
N LEU A 3 0.17 -16.43 -4.24
CA LEU A 3 -0.23 -16.61 -5.64
C LEU A 3 -1.17 -17.81 -5.84
N ARG A 4 -0.96 -18.90 -5.09
CA ARG A 4 -1.85 -20.06 -5.14
C ARG A 4 -3.24 -19.72 -4.61
N THR A 5 -3.33 -18.94 -3.54
CA THR A 5 -4.61 -18.46 -2.98
C THR A 5 -5.36 -17.64 -4.02
N GLU A 6 -4.72 -16.64 -4.61
CA GLU A 6 -5.32 -15.79 -5.65
C GLU A 6 -5.79 -16.59 -6.87
N TYR A 7 -4.95 -17.50 -7.36
CA TYR A 7 -5.32 -18.34 -8.50
C TYR A 7 -6.57 -19.18 -8.22
N TYR A 8 -6.64 -19.85 -7.06
CA TYR A 8 -7.78 -20.70 -6.74
C TYR A 8 -9.03 -19.89 -6.38
N LEU A 9 -8.89 -18.73 -5.79
CA LEU A 9 -9.99 -17.80 -5.56
C LEU A 9 -10.57 -17.30 -6.90
N TRP A 10 -9.69 -16.85 -7.81
CA TRP A 10 -10.10 -16.47 -9.17
C TRP A 10 -10.74 -17.63 -9.93
N LYS A 11 -10.17 -18.85 -9.84
CA LYS A 11 -10.74 -20.06 -10.45
C LYS A 11 -12.14 -20.35 -9.90
N ALA A 12 -12.36 -20.19 -8.61
CA ALA A 12 -13.66 -20.39 -8.00
C ALA A 12 -14.70 -19.40 -8.52
N LYS A 13 -14.36 -18.12 -8.56
CA LYS A 13 -15.27 -17.03 -8.91
C LYS A 13 -15.51 -16.89 -10.42
N ARG A 14 -14.53 -17.23 -11.27
CA ARG A 14 -14.55 -16.92 -12.71
C ARG A 14 -14.53 -18.14 -13.63
N LEU A 15 -14.02 -19.29 -13.19
CA LEU A 15 -13.86 -20.49 -14.01
C LEU A 15 -14.71 -21.67 -13.54
N GLY A 16 -15.70 -21.43 -12.69
CA GLY A 16 -16.59 -22.48 -12.20
C GLY A 16 -15.93 -23.50 -11.26
N GLY A 17 -14.80 -23.15 -10.62
CA GLY A 17 -14.11 -24.04 -9.70
C GLY A 17 -14.86 -24.31 -8.39
N GLY A 18 -15.84 -23.47 -8.06
CA GLY A 18 -16.73 -23.63 -6.91
C GLY A 18 -16.02 -23.88 -5.58
N ASN A 19 -16.71 -24.57 -4.66
CA ASN A 19 -16.22 -24.80 -3.29
C ASN A 19 -14.91 -25.60 -3.24
N ALA A 20 -14.63 -26.48 -4.21
CA ALA A 20 -13.37 -27.23 -4.24
C ALA A 20 -12.16 -26.31 -4.45
N ALA A 21 -12.30 -25.31 -5.31
CA ALA A 21 -11.27 -24.29 -5.50
C ALA A 21 -11.17 -23.36 -4.28
N LEU A 22 -12.29 -22.95 -3.68
CA LEU A 22 -12.31 -22.15 -2.44
C LEU A 22 -11.61 -22.85 -1.29
N SER A 23 -11.85 -24.16 -1.10
CA SER A 23 -11.17 -24.96 -0.07
C SER A 23 -9.65 -25.02 -0.27
N THR A 24 -9.20 -25.04 -1.54
CA THR A 24 -7.77 -25.00 -1.85
C THR A 24 -7.20 -23.61 -1.59
N ALA A 25 -7.91 -22.54 -1.93
CA ALA A 25 -7.53 -21.16 -1.62
C ALA A 25 -7.42 -20.97 -0.10
N GLN A 26 -8.44 -21.44 0.65
CA GLN A 26 -8.49 -21.38 2.11
C GLN A 26 -7.26 -22.06 2.74
N SER A 27 -6.98 -23.30 2.36
CA SER A 27 -5.81 -24.05 2.87
C SER A 27 -4.48 -23.35 2.57
N SER A 28 -4.40 -22.69 1.40
CA SER A 28 -3.19 -21.98 0.97
C SER A 28 -2.95 -20.70 1.78
N VAL A 29 -3.98 -19.90 2.02
CA VAL A 29 -3.86 -18.68 2.84
C VAL A 29 -3.67 -19.00 4.31
N ASP A 30 -4.31 -20.05 4.83
CA ASP A 30 -4.11 -20.53 6.20
C ASP A 30 -2.66 -20.93 6.47
N ALA A 31 -1.99 -21.53 5.48
CA ALA A 31 -0.57 -21.84 5.57
C ALA A 31 0.31 -20.59 5.62
N VAL A 32 -0.09 -19.49 4.96
CA VAL A 32 0.61 -18.21 5.05
C VAL A 32 0.42 -17.58 6.43
N LEU A 33 -0.83 -17.53 6.91
CA LEU A 33 -1.15 -16.95 8.23
C LEU A 33 -0.46 -17.68 9.40
N LYS A 34 -0.09 -18.95 9.20
CA LYS A 34 0.65 -19.77 10.18
C LYS A 34 2.17 -19.75 10.02
N ALA A 35 2.70 -19.05 9.02
CA ALA A 35 4.13 -19.09 8.67
C ALA A 35 5.03 -18.21 9.55
N GLY A 36 4.49 -17.57 10.58
CA GLY A 36 5.27 -16.78 11.55
C GLY A 36 5.45 -15.30 11.16
N TYR A 37 4.77 -14.81 10.13
CA TYR A 37 4.70 -13.38 9.83
C TYR A 37 3.87 -12.65 10.89
N ALA A 38 4.13 -11.36 11.09
CA ALA A 38 3.40 -10.53 12.04
C ALA A 38 3.12 -9.14 11.44
N LEU A 39 1.91 -8.62 11.64
CA LEU A 39 1.60 -7.23 11.27
C LEU A 39 2.43 -6.28 12.12
N LEU A 40 2.99 -5.26 11.47
CA LEU A 40 3.64 -4.17 12.17
C LEU A 40 2.62 -3.28 12.89
N PRO A 41 3.02 -2.62 13.99
CA PRO A 41 2.11 -1.78 14.76
C PRO A 41 1.50 -0.64 13.94
N THR A 42 2.28 -0.02 13.05
CA THR A 42 1.81 1.06 12.20
C THR A 42 1.99 0.73 10.72
N PHE A 43 1.15 1.33 9.89
CA PHE A 43 1.29 1.19 8.44
C PHE A 43 2.57 1.87 7.91
N ALA A 44 3.02 2.95 8.56
CA ALA A 44 4.23 3.66 8.18
C ALA A 44 5.50 2.80 8.33
N ASP A 45 5.54 1.93 9.33
CA ASP A 45 6.71 1.07 9.60
C ASP A 45 7.02 0.10 8.46
N ILE A 46 6.02 -0.23 7.62
CA ILE A 46 6.18 -1.14 6.48
C ILE A 46 7.12 -0.54 5.43
N PHE A 47 7.04 0.78 5.22
CA PHE A 47 7.79 1.50 4.19
C PHE A 47 9.02 2.25 4.72
N ASN A 48 9.41 1.95 5.96
CA ASN A 48 10.59 2.54 6.57
C ASN A 48 11.86 1.86 6.05
N LEU A 49 12.75 2.62 5.40
CA LEU A 49 14.01 2.14 4.85
C LEU A 49 14.91 1.42 5.87
N ASN A 50 14.81 1.79 7.16
CA ASN A 50 15.56 1.11 8.21
C ASN A 50 14.93 -0.20 8.67
N ASN A 51 13.82 -0.62 8.05
CA ASN A 51 13.03 -1.79 8.43
C ASN A 51 12.57 -2.61 7.20
N GLU A 52 13.35 -2.65 6.13
CA GLU A 52 12.96 -3.27 4.86
C GLU A 52 12.77 -4.80 4.95
N ALA A 53 13.49 -5.49 5.85
CA ALA A 53 13.31 -6.93 6.11
C ALA A 53 12.34 -7.22 7.27
N ASN A 54 11.22 -6.48 7.34
CA ASN A 54 10.31 -6.57 8.48
C ASN A 54 9.41 -7.83 8.46
N SER A 55 8.81 -8.12 9.62
CA SER A 55 8.02 -9.33 9.84
C SER A 55 6.70 -9.38 9.06
N GLU A 56 6.24 -8.28 8.47
CA GLU A 56 4.99 -8.24 7.69
C GLU A 56 5.21 -8.61 6.22
N LEU A 57 6.44 -8.47 5.71
CA LEU A 57 6.76 -8.69 4.32
C LEU A 57 6.91 -10.17 3.99
N ILE A 58 6.11 -10.67 3.07
CA ILE A 58 6.14 -12.06 2.60
C ILE A 58 7.05 -12.20 1.38
N TRP A 59 7.00 -11.24 0.48
CA TRP A 59 7.85 -11.16 -0.69
C TRP A 59 8.05 -9.72 -1.12
N THR A 60 9.30 -9.33 -1.33
CA THR A 60 9.69 -7.99 -1.80
C THR A 60 10.60 -8.08 -3.02
N LEU A 61 10.61 -7.01 -3.81
CA LEU A 61 11.64 -6.75 -4.80
C LEU A 61 12.63 -5.77 -4.18
N PRO A 62 13.87 -6.21 -3.89
CA PRO A 62 14.84 -5.36 -3.22
C PRO A 62 15.45 -4.33 -4.17
N TYR A 63 15.65 -3.12 -3.67
CA TYR A 63 16.32 -2.02 -4.35
C TYR A 63 17.45 -1.49 -3.46
N ILE A 64 18.69 -1.88 -3.76
CA ILE A 64 19.85 -1.62 -2.91
C ILE A 64 20.82 -0.68 -3.63
N VAL A 65 21.15 0.45 -3.00
CA VAL A 65 22.13 1.42 -3.53
C VAL A 65 23.50 0.75 -3.73
N ASN A 66 24.10 1.00 -4.88
CA ASN A 66 25.37 0.39 -5.36
C ASN A 66 25.31 -1.11 -5.71
N GLU A 67 24.15 -1.74 -5.61
CA GLU A 67 23.94 -3.08 -6.18
C GLU A 67 23.08 -2.99 -7.45
N ASN A 68 21.82 -2.63 -7.31
CA ASN A 68 20.88 -2.48 -8.42
C ASN A 68 20.29 -1.08 -8.52
N VAL A 69 20.67 -0.16 -7.63
CA VAL A 69 20.31 1.27 -7.65
C VAL A 69 21.58 2.12 -7.75
N THR A 70 21.70 2.93 -8.78
CA THR A 70 22.72 3.98 -8.85
C THR A 70 22.24 5.21 -8.06
N PRO A 71 23.07 5.82 -7.20
CA PRO A 71 22.68 7.04 -6.49
C PRO A 71 22.14 8.12 -7.44
N GLY A 72 21.02 8.74 -7.09
CA GLY A 72 20.37 9.74 -7.91
C GLY A 72 19.56 9.20 -9.09
N THR A 73 19.46 7.87 -9.24
CA THR A 73 18.62 7.23 -10.27
C THR A 73 17.39 6.59 -9.64
N SER A 74 16.49 6.15 -10.49
CA SER A 74 15.26 5.51 -10.06
C SER A 74 14.99 4.26 -10.90
N PRO A 75 15.54 3.10 -10.55
CA PRO A 75 15.14 1.83 -11.15
C PRO A 75 13.75 1.41 -10.66
N ASN A 76 13.32 1.89 -9.50
CA ASN A 76 11.98 1.65 -9.00
C ASN A 76 10.97 2.41 -9.84
N PHE A 77 10.26 1.69 -10.71
CA PHE A 77 9.25 2.23 -11.61
C PHE A 77 8.21 3.11 -10.90
N PHE A 78 7.74 2.68 -9.72
CA PHE A 78 6.74 3.43 -8.97
C PHE A 78 7.27 4.78 -8.49
N ALA A 79 8.47 4.81 -7.95
CA ALA A 79 9.09 6.04 -7.51
C ALA A 79 9.40 6.98 -8.68
N TYR A 80 9.91 6.44 -9.79
CA TYR A 80 10.28 7.21 -10.98
C TYR A 80 9.10 7.99 -11.58
N TYR A 81 7.94 7.35 -11.69
CA TYR A 81 6.77 7.96 -12.33
C TYR A 81 5.86 8.72 -11.36
N LEU A 82 5.99 8.48 -10.06
CA LEU A 82 5.12 9.03 -9.02
C LEU A 82 5.74 10.20 -8.25
N ALA A 83 7.08 10.34 -8.27
CA ALA A 83 7.76 11.44 -7.64
C ALA A 83 7.65 12.72 -8.47
N PRO A 84 7.39 13.89 -7.88
CA PRO A 84 7.34 15.14 -8.61
C PRO A 84 8.74 15.53 -9.10
N ASN A 85 8.80 16.12 -10.29
CA ASN A 85 9.96 16.92 -10.69
C ASN A 85 9.87 18.23 -9.90
N GLY A 86 10.73 18.40 -8.90
CA GLY A 86 10.74 19.59 -8.07
C GLY A 86 12.09 20.23 -8.00
N ASP A 87 12.13 21.56 -8.12
CA ASP A 87 13.27 22.33 -7.65
C ASP A 87 13.29 22.24 -6.11
N ARG A 88 14.16 21.36 -5.59
CA ARG A 88 14.29 21.12 -4.13
C ARG A 88 14.59 22.42 -3.36
N THR A 89 15.33 23.36 -3.96
CA THR A 89 15.61 24.64 -3.32
C THR A 89 14.30 25.40 -3.08
N ARG A 90 13.45 25.46 -4.07
CA ARG A 90 12.14 26.12 -3.96
C ARG A 90 11.19 25.42 -3.00
N LEU A 91 11.18 24.07 -2.98
CA LEU A 91 10.38 23.33 -2.02
C LEU A 91 10.83 23.61 -0.59
N ARG A 92 12.14 23.67 -0.32
CA ARG A 92 12.69 24.06 0.98
C ARG A 92 12.36 25.51 1.35
N GLU A 93 12.43 26.44 0.41
CA GLU A 93 12.01 27.84 0.60
C GLU A 93 10.51 27.95 0.91
N ALA A 94 9.69 27.03 0.38
CA ALA A 94 8.28 26.89 0.72
C ALA A 94 8.03 26.23 2.09
N GLY A 95 9.08 25.76 2.76
CA GLY A 95 8.99 25.11 4.07
C GLY A 95 8.77 23.61 4.04
N TYR A 96 8.83 22.96 2.87
CA TYR A 96 8.71 21.50 2.78
C TYR A 96 10.05 20.81 3.06
N THR A 97 10.01 19.75 3.82
CA THR A 97 11.15 18.84 4.02
C THR A 97 11.25 17.82 2.88
N GLU A 98 12.43 17.20 2.75
CA GLU A 98 12.66 16.11 1.79
C GLU A 98 11.78 14.87 2.07
N ASP A 99 11.31 14.71 3.28
CA ASP A 99 10.40 13.63 3.67
C ASP A 99 8.94 13.93 3.33
N GLU A 100 8.55 15.19 3.38
CA GLU A 100 7.19 15.61 3.06
C GLU A 100 6.96 15.64 1.54
N VAL A 101 7.94 16.12 0.80
CA VAL A 101 7.90 16.16 -0.67
C VAL A 101 9.19 15.56 -1.23
N PRO A 102 9.25 14.23 -1.39
CA PRO A 102 10.44 13.53 -1.89
C PRO A 102 10.62 13.76 -3.40
N ALA A 103 11.01 14.98 -3.77
CA ALA A 103 11.20 15.36 -5.16
C ALA A 103 12.40 14.65 -5.80
N GLY A 104 12.18 14.14 -7.01
CA GLY A 104 13.20 13.55 -7.87
C GLY A 104 13.65 14.50 -8.98
N SER A 105 14.57 14.03 -9.79
CA SER A 105 15.06 14.76 -10.98
C SER A 105 14.25 14.47 -12.23
N HIS A 106 13.17 13.72 -12.15
CA HIS A 106 12.38 13.25 -13.29
C HIS A 106 10.98 13.87 -13.29
N ALA A 107 10.37 13.97 -14.48
CA ALA A 107 9.00 14.43 -14.59
C ALA A 107 8.02 13.41 -13.98
N GLN A 108 7.05 13.90 -13.22
CA GLN A 108 5.97 13.07 -12.73
C GLN A 108 5.00 12.72 -13.87
N TYR A 109 4.97 11.44 -14.26
CA TYR A 109 4.10 10.99 -15.37
C TYR A 109 2.75 10.43 -14.88
N VAL A 110 2.70 9.98 -13.63
CA VAL A 110 1.49 9.43 -13.03
C VAL A 110 1.16 10.22 -11.77
N VAL A 111 -0.07 10.68 -11.67
CA VAL A 111 -0.55 11.50 -10.55
C VAL A 111 -1.78 10.85 -9.96
N PRO A 112 -1.87 10.70 -8.62
CA PRO A 112 -3.10 10.27 -7.99
C PRO A 112 -4.26 11.20 -8.35
N THR A 113 -5.42 10.63 -8.66
CA THR A 113 -6.61 11.45 -8.92
C THR A 113 -7.08 12.14 -7.64
N GLN A 114 -7.77 13.26 -7.77
CA GLN A 114 -8.40 13.92 -6.61
C GLN A 114 -9.35 12.95 -5.90
N ALA A 115 -10.19 12.25 -6.66
CA ALA A 115 -11.13 11.29 -6.10
C ALA A 115 -10.45 10.17 -5.27
N TYR A 116 -9.26 9.72 -5.67
CA TYR A 116 -8.49 8.75 -4.90
C TYR A 116 -7.93 9.36 -3.60
N CYS A 117 -7.43 10.58 -3.66
CA CYS A 117 -6.95 11.29 -2.47
C CYS A 117 -8.10 11.57 -1.50
N ASP A 118 -9.27 11.98 -2.00
CA ASP A 118 -10.48 12.21 -1.19
C ASP A 118 -10.97 10.91 -0.55
N PHE A 119 -10.97 9.81 -1.28
CA PHE A 119 -11.32 8.48 -0.77
C PHE A 119 -10.40 8.06 0.39
N LEU A 120 -9.09 8.23 0.25
CA LEU A 120 -8.14 7.91 1.32
C LEU A 120 -8.29 8.83 2.55
N ALA A 121 -8.81 10.04 2.37
CA ALA A 121 -9.02 11.03 3.42
C ALA A 121 -10.45 11.01 4.00
N GLU A 122 -11.33 10.12 3.52
CA GLU A 122 -12.75 10.08 3.92
C GLU A 122 -12.93 9.85 5.43
N ASP A 123 -12.12 8.95 5.99
CA ASP A 123 -12.08 8.74 7.44
C ASP A 123 -10.80 9.34 8.03
N ALA A 124 -10.92 10.41 8.81
CA ALA A 124 -9.79 11.08 9.44
C ALA A 124 -8.98 10.19 10.42
N ARG A 125 -9.49 9.01 10.78
CA ARG A 125 -8.79 8.02 11.61
C ARG A 125 -7.86 7.15 10.78
N ASP A 126 -7.98 7.14 9.44
CA ASP A 126 -7.15 6.30 8.59
C ASP A 126 -5.69 6.77 8.61
N THR A 127 -4.86 6.03 9.31
CA THR A 127 -3.42 6.31 9.45
C THR A 127 -2.61 6.04 8.18
N ARG A 128 -3.23 5.49 7.12
CA ARG A 128 -2.57 5.16 5.85
C ARG A 128 -2.52 6.35 4.89
N THR A 129 -3.41 7.32 5.04
CA THR A 129 -3.55 8.46 4.11
C THR A 129 -2.23 9.21 3.94
N ASP A 130 -1.65 9.72 5.03
CA ASP A 130 -0.42 10.50 5.01
C ASP A 130 0.83 9.70 4.62
N VAL A 131 0.78 8.38 4.78
CA VAL A 131 1.86 7.46 4.34
C VAL A 131 1.74 7.13 2.85
N SER A 132 0.53 7.18 2.29
CA SER A 132 0.26 6.77 0.92
C SER A 132 0.37 7.91 -0.08
N VAL A 133 -0.26 9.05 0.23
CA VAL A 133 -0.34 10.18 -0.68
C VAL A 133 -0.05 11.50 0.05
N ARG A 134 0.50 12.44 -0.68
CA ARG A 134 0.67 13.83 -0.24
C ARG A 134 -0.01 14.74 -1.24
N VAL A 135 -0.81 15.67 -0.71
CA VAL A 135 -1.36 16.80 -1.46
C VAL A 135 -0.64 18.05 -0.96
N PHE A 136 -0.09 18.85 -1.85
CA PHE A 136 0.65 20.04 -1.48
C PHE A 136 0.43 21.18 -2.49
N GLU A 137 0.64 22.41 -2.06
CA GLU A 137 0.57 23.60 -2.89
C GLU A 137 1.93 23.87 -3.53
N ASP A 138 1.97 23.89 -4.85
CA ASP A 138 3.13 24.37 -5.62
C ASP A 138 2.91 25.82 -6.03
N LYS A 139 3.61 26.72 -5.36
CA LYS A 139 3.51 28.17 -5.56
C LYS A 139 4.58 28.71 -6.52
N PHE A 140 5.45 27.83 -7.06
CA PHE A 140 6.69 28.24 -7.66
C PHE A 140 6.79 28.06 -9.16
N LEU A 141 5.95 27.25 -9.77
CA LEU A 141 6.00 27.00 -11.22
C LEU A 141 5.23 28.03 -12.02
N THR A 142 4.26 28.70 -11.41
CA THR A 142 3.45 29.75 -12.04
C THR A 142 3.08 30.81 -11.00
N GLU A 143 2.56 31.97 -11.45
CA GLU A 143 1.98 32.98 -10.55
C GLU A 143 0.71 32.47 -9.81
N GLU A 144 0.12 31.40 -10.33
CA GLU A 144 -1.04 30.74 -9.71
C GLU A 144 -0.62 29.53 -8.89
N VAL A 145 -1.21 29.39 -7.72
CA VAL A 145 -1.04 28.22 -6.86
C VAL A 145 -1.57 26.97 -7.56
N GLN A 146 -0.73 25.97 -7.73
CA GLN A 146 -1.13 24.67 -8.28
C GLN A 146 -1.18 23.62 -7.18
N ILE A 147 -2.28 22.88 -7.12
CA ILE A 147 -2.39 21.73 -6.24
C ILE A 147 -1.72 20.53 -6.90
N LYS A 148 -0.68 20.04 -6.26
CA LYS A 148 0.06 18.83 -6.67
C LYS A 148 -0.31 17.65 -5.77
N ARG A 149 -0.29 16.47 -6.36
CA ARG A 149 -0.56 15.21 -5.67
C ARG A 149 0.53 14.21 -6.02
N MET A 150 0.95 13.42 -5.05
CA MET A 150 1.99 12.41 -5.25
C MET A 150 1.79 11.20 -4.32
N VAL A 151 2.33 10.05 -4.74
CA VAL A 151 2.49 8.88 -3.87
C VAL A 151 3.78 9.05 -3.08
N VAL A 152 3.73 8.81 -1.77
CA VAL A 152 4.88 8.98 -0.87
C VAL A 152 5.38 7.67 -0.23
N LYS A 153 4.74 6.54 -0.52
CA LYS A 153 5.14 5.23 0.03
C LYS A 153 6.59 4.84 -0.27
N PHE A 154 7.11 5.22 -1.44
CA PHE A 154 8.41 4.79 -1.95
C PHE A 154 9.35 5.98 -2.11
N LYS A 155 9.51 6.77 -1.06
CA LYS A 155 10.29 8.00 -1.11
C LYS A 155 11.80 7.79 -1.21
N GLY A 156 12.30 6.59 -0.96
CA GLY A 156 13.72 6.27 -1.04
C GLY A 156 14.58 7.03 -0.02
N SER A 157 15.88 6.86 -0.12
CA SER A 157 16.86 7.55 0.73
C SER A 157 17.24 8.92 0.19
N PHE A 158 17.66 9.81 1.09
CA PHE A 158 18.19 11.12 0.75
C PHE A 158 19.53 11.34 1.46
N ALA A 159 20.60 11.45 0.68
CA ALA A 159 21.94 11.65 1.20
C ALA A 159 22.78 12.50 0.23
N ASN A 160 23.69 13.33 0.76
CA ASN A 160 24.58 14.17 -0.02
C ASN A 160 23.82 15.02 -1.09
N ASP A 161 22.71 15.60 -0.68
CA ASP A 161 21.80 16.39 -1.56
C ASP A 161 21.28 15.62 -2.78
N THR A 162 21.20 14.31 -2.69
CA THR A 162 20.75 13.42 -3.76
C THR A 162 19.71 12.45 -3.24
N ARG A 163 18.60 12.31 -3.97
CA ARG A 163 17.57 11.31 -3.72
C ARG A 163 17.85 10.05 -4.54
N SER A 164 17.84 8.92 -3.87
CA SER A 164 17.88 7.60 -4.48
C SER A 164 16.55 6.91 -4.18
N PHE A 165 15.88 6.38 -5.20
CA PHE A 165 14.61 5.67 -5.01
C PHE A 165 14.89 4.18 -4.80
N ASP A 166 15.42 3.88 -3.64
CA ASP A 166 15.88 2.57 -3.20
C ASP A 166 14.94 1.87 -2.21
N SER A 167 13.72 2.37 -2.06
CA SER A 167 12.71 1.65 -1.27
C SER A 167 12.37 0.32 -1.91
N ASP A 168 12.38 -0.75 -1.12
CA ASP A 168 11.89 -2.07 -1.51
C ASP A 168 10.41 -2.02 -1.91
N VAL A 169 10.04 -2.80 -2.93
CA VAL A 169 8.64 -2.93 -3.37
C VAL A 169 8.03 -4.20 -2.81
N PRO A 170 7.11 -4.09 -1.85
CA PRO A 170 6.34 -5.23 -1.35
C PRO A 170 5.47 -5.81 -2.45
N VAL A 171 5.69 -7.09 -2.78
CA VAL A 171 4.82 -7.84 -3.70
C VAL A 171 3.68 -8.49 -2.92
N TYR A 172 4.01 -9.08 -1.76
CA TYR A 172 3.02 -9.63 -0.84
C TYR A 172 3.33 -9.26 0.60
N ARG A 173 2.29 -8.85 1.33
CA ARG A 173 2.32 -8.52 2.76
C ARG A 173 1.28 -9.33 3.53
N LEU A 174 1.49 -9.47 4.83
CA LEU A 174 0.56 -10.21 5.70
C LEU A 174 -0.86 -9.60 5.71
N ALA A 175 -0.97 -8.27 5.61
CA ALA A 175 -2.29 -7.62 5.50
C ALA A 175 -3.09 -8.15 4.30
N GLU A 176 -2.44 -8.35 3.15
CA GLU A 176 -3.10 -8.95 1.97
C GLU A 176 -3.52 -10.39 2.21
N ALA A 177 -2.74 -11.17 2.99
CA ALA A 177 -3.15 -12.51 3.37
C ALA A 177 -4.44 -12.51 4.20
N TYR A 178 -4.60 -11.54 5.13
CA TYR A 178 -5.85 -11.36 5.86
C TYR A 178 -7.01 -10.96 4.96
N LEU A 179 -6.80 -10.06 4.01
CA LEU A 179 -7.85 -9.65 3.06
C LEU A 179 -8.24 -10.80 2.12
N LEU A 180 -7.28 -11.55 1.59
CA LEU A 180 -7.56 -12.77 0.81
C LEU A 180 -8.30 -13.83 1.64
N LYS A 181 -7.94 -13.98 2.92
CA LYS A 181 -8.68 -14.87 3.83
C LYS A 181 -10.11 -14.41 4.01
N ALA A 182 -10.34 -13.11 4.23
CA ALA A 182 -11.67 -12.54 4.35
C ALA A 182 -12.50 -12.79 3.08
N GLU A 183 -11.91 -12.61 1.89
CA GLU A 183 -12.57 -12.84 0.61
C GLU A 183 -12.95 -14.33 0.40
N VAL A 184 -12.04 -15.24 0.73
CA VAL A 184 -12.31 -16.69 0.66
C VAL A 184 -13.42 -17.09 1.61
N GLU A 185 -13.39 -16.61 2.86
CA GLU A 185 -14.43 -16.91 3.85
C GLU A 185 -15.79 -16.33 3.46
N ASN A 186 -15.81 -15.10 2.90
CA ASN A 186 -17.03 -14.49 2.40
C ASN A 186 -17.62 -15.31 1.25
N ALA A 187 -16.79 -15.76 0.30
CA ALA A 187 -17.23 -16.60 -0.80
C ALA A 187 -17.75 -17.98 -0.35
N LEU A 188 -17.26 -18.51 0.77
CA LEU A 188 -17.76 -19.74 1.41
C LEU A 188 -19.03 -19.53 2.24
N GLY A 189 -19.48 -18.29 2.44
CA GLY A 189 -20.61 -17.94 3.31
C GLY A 189 -20.28 -17.88 4.80
N ASN A 190 -19.00 -17.91 5.18
CA ASN A 190 -18.53 -17.85 6.55
C ASN A 190 -18.39 -16.39 7.02
N THR A 191 -19.49 -15.68 7.14
CA THR A 191 -19.57 -14.24 7.42
C THR A 191 -18.75 -13.79 8.63
N ASP A 192 -18.81 -14.52 9.75
CA ASP A 192 -18.07 -14.15 10.97
C ASP A 192 -16.55 -14.24 10.77
N ALA A 193 -16.08 -15.29 10.10
CA ALA A 193 -14.66 -15.45 9.79
C ALA A 193 -14.18 -14.39 8.79
N ALA A 194 -15.00 -14.04 7.80
CA ALA A 194 -14.69 -12.97 6.85
C ALA A 194 -14.51 -11.63 7.56
N LEU A 195 -15.47 -11.23 8.40
CA LEU A 195 -15.42 -9.98 9.17
C LEU A 195 -14.24 -9.97 10.16
N GLN A 196 -13.96 -11.10 10.81
CA GLN A 196 -12.83 -11.22 11.74
C GLN A 196 -11.51 -10.89 11.03
N ASN A 197 -11.25 -11.49 9.85
CA ASN A 197 -10.02 -11.26 9.11
C ASN A 197 -9.93 -9.84 8.53
N LEU A 198 -11.02 -9.31 7.99
CA LEU A 198 -11.11 -7.94 7.48
C LEU A 198 -10.83 -6.92 8.60
N ASN A 199 -11.42 -7.11 9.76
CA ASN A 199 -11.26 -6.20 10.90
C ASN A 199 -9.85 -6.25 11.54
N VAL A 200 -9.03 -7.28 11.29
CA VAL A 200 -7.62 -7.27 11.69
C VAL A 200 -6.87 -6.15 10.98
N VAL A 201 -7.10 -5.98 9.67
CA VAL A 201 -6.48 -4.93 8.86
C VAL A 201 -7.06 -3.56 9.22
N ALA A 202 -8.38 -3.46 9.28
CA ALA A 202 -9.09 -2.22 9.61
C ALA A 202 -8.72 -1.70 11.01
N LYS A 203 -8.57 -2.56 12.00
CA LYS A 203 -8.14 -2.16 13.35
C LYS A 203 -6.80 -1.42 13.33
N ARG A 204 -5.83 -1.89 12.56
CA ARG A 204 -4.53 -1.20 12.42
C ARG A 204 -4.70 0.15 11.72
N ALA A 205 -5.52 0.23 10.69
CA ALA A 205 -5.72 1.44 9.91
C ALA A 205 -6.46 2.52 10.70
N TYR A 206 -7.57 2.15 11.35
CA TYR A 206 -8.51 3.09 11.98
C TYR A 206 -8.44 3.15 13.50
N GLY A 207 -7.71 2.24 14.14
CA GLY A 207 -7.61 2.15 15.61
C GLY A 207 -8.89 1.67 16.30
N VAL A 208 -9.84 1.09 15.56
CA VAL A 208 -11.18 0.71 16.04
C VAL A 208 -11.39 -0.79 15.91
N ASP A 209 -11.83 -1.43 17.00
CA ASP A 209 -12.27 -2.83 16.94
C ASP A 209 -13.61 -2.94 16.20
N ASN A 210 -13.74 -3.97 15.37
CA ASN A 210 -14.96 -4.24 14.60
C ASN A 210 -15.44 -3.02 13.78
N TYR A 211 -14.54 -2.38 13.06
CA TYR A 211 -14.84 -1.25 12.20
C TYR A 211 -15.91 -1.60 11.15
N TYR A 212 -15.77 -2.77 10.51
CA TYR A 212 -16.76 -3.32 9.60
C TYR A 212 -17.73 -4.25 10.35
N THR A 213 -19.03 -3.98 10.23
CA THR A 213 -20.10 -4.72 10.93
C THR A 213 -21.19 -5.26 9.99
N ALA A 214 -21.26 -4.78 8.74
CA ALA A 214 -22.24 -5.22 7.76
C ALA A 214 -22.04 -6.69 7.38
N ARG A 215 -23.12 -7.48 7.33
CA ARG A 215 -23.06 -8.95 7.28
C ARG A 215 -23.51 -9.55 5.96
N THR A 216 -23.85 -8.73 4.97
CA THR A 216 -24.16 -9.25 3.63
C THR A 216 -22.88 -9.52 2.84
N GLN A 217 -22.88 -10.52 1.97
CA GLN A 217 -21.70 -10.83 1.15
C GLN A 217 -21.24 -9.62 0.34
N ASP A 218 -22.17 -8.91 -0.30
CA ASP A 218 -21.84 -7.72 -1.11
C ASP A 218 -21.21 -6.61 -0.26
N ALA A 219 -21.71 -6.37 0.96
CA ALA A 219 -21.14 -5.36 1.84
C ALA A 219 -19.72 -5.72 2.30
N ILE A 220 -19.46 -7.01 2.56
CA ILE A 220 -18.12 -7.50 2.91
C ILE A 220 -17.17 -7.42 1.71
N ASP A 221 -17.61 -7.81 0.51
CA ASP A 221 -16.80 -7.71 -0.71
C ASP A 221 -16.43 -6.22 -0.99
N ASN A 222 -17.39 -5.29 -0.85
CA ASN A 222 -17.12 -3.87 -1.01
C ASN A 222 -16.12 -3.35 0.04
N ALA A 223 -16.25 -3.77 1.29
CA ALA A 223 -15.32 -3.40 2.35
C ALA A 223 -13.91 -3.95 2.10
N ILE A 224 -13.78 -5.19 1.62
CA ILE A 224 -12.48 -5.77 1.21
C ILE A 224 -11.86 -4.95 0.08
N ILE A 225 -12.64 -4.57 -0.93
CA ILE A 225 -12.17 -3.71 -2.04
C ILE A 225 -11.67 -2.38 -1.52
N SER A 226 -12.39 -1.75 -0.58
CA SER A 226 -11.98 -0.48 0.04
C SER A 226 -10.67 -0.60 0.81
N GLU A 227 -10.38 -1.76 1.42
CA GLU A 227 -9.12 -1.99 2.13
C GLU A 227 -7.92 -2.28 1.19
N ILE A 228 -8.18 -2.75 -0.03
CA ILE A 228 -7.15 -3.03 -1.05
C ILE A 228 -6.71 -1.74 -1.78
N LEU A 229 -7.63 -0.81 -2.00
CA LEU A 229 -7.40 0.44 -2.72
C LEU A 229 -6.53 1.40 -1.92
#